data_bd6f6eb043cf2ac1994551f8d1f36fc5
#
_entry.id   bd6f6eb043cf2ac1994551f8d1f36fc5
#
_cell.length_a   1.000
_cell.length_b   1.000
_cell.length_c   1.000
_cell.angle_alpha   90.00
_cell.angle_beta   90.00
_cell.angle_gamma   90.00
#
_symmetry.space_group_name_H-M   'P 1'
#
loop_
_entity.id
_entity.type
_entity.pdbx_description
1 polymer ?
#
loop_
_entity_poly.entity_id
_entity_poly.type
_entity_poly.pdbx_seq_one_letter_code
_entity_poly.pdbx_strand_id
1 'polypeptide(L)'
;MHLTFTTLAVNQTQYFLALCLELEKQGYTTSIISFHEESNKMISDAGIKVFNVFESYRSEKEKNLNIENEFTDLLKKYNIECPNILLSHEKVTFLIQDSLKLKEKFVLYFKALEKIFTELKSKHQGNVVLFQELGGFASIVSSFYVARGMGYDNIYFEPSFFKGRMFFVKNTFESYKVIEDFNKQIEPTVLSYLQNARTNKTIVIPKKDASHYQHPIRKIINTHNIKRLFQKLVSKYFTNQKEEFNYIGSFVYRHVRMLTNRFLFTKYYQSIPSGKFVYYPFHVPMDVALTVRAPLFVDQYYLIDYISRNIPNGYSLAIKEHPAMIGVVEYRRIKDLLSRNDNIVFLNPDINNHEVMTRMDLLLTVNSKTGAESLMQGRKVICLGDAFYNKSKSVRFVDNIDNLYKHINTAIAGDAPKIDDINVFFNSTYSQTHIGELYYCAAENITQSSNSISNYVKVNYGK
;
A
#
# COMPACT_ATOMS: atom_id res chain seq x y z
N MET A 1 -17.35 10.19 -21.67
CA MET A 1 -16.80 10.18 -20.29
C MET A 1 -15.31 10.47 -20.33
N HIS A 2 -14.82 11.27 -19.41
CA HIS A 2 -13.40 11.62 -19.30
C HIS A 2 -12.75 10.84 -18.15
N LEU A 3 -11.62 10.19 -18.42
CA LEU A 3 -10.87 9.42 -17.45
C LEU A 3 -9.53 10.12 -17.19
N THR A 4 -9.28 10.51 -15.95
CA THR A 4 -8.02 11.14 -15.58
C THR A 4 -7.19 10.25 -14.67
N PHE A 5 -5.89 10.21 -14.87
CA PHE A 5 -4.97 9.36 -14.12
C PHE A 5 -3.94 10.20 -13.38
N THR A 6 -3.50 9.76 -12.21
CA THR A 6 -2.44 10.45 -11.45
C THR A 6 -1.13 9.69 -11.56
N THR A 7 -0.03 10.40 -11.85
CA THR A 7 1.30 9.79 -11.92
C THR A 7 2.31 10.49 -11.03
N LEU A 8 3.20 9.71 -10.38
CA LEU A 8 4.21 10.18 -9.43
C LEU A 8 5.65 9.81 -9.85
N ALA A 9 5.81 8.96 -10.89
CA ALA A 9 7.11 8.43 -11.30
C ALA A 9 7.08 7.95 -12.76
N VAL A 10 8.26 7.79 -13.37
CA VAL A 10 8.41 7.40 -14.80
C VAL A 10 7.70 6.08 -15.13
N ASN A 11 7.87 5.06 -14.30
CA ASN A 11 7.24 3.75 -14.55
C ASN A 11 5.71 3.79 -14.47
N GLN A 12 5.17 4.60 -13.55
CA GLN A 12 3.72 4.86 -13.48
C GLN A 12 3.24 5.60 -14.72
N THR A 13 4.00 6.63 -15.13
CA THR A 13 3.69 7.39 -16.35
C THR A 13 3.64 6.50 -17.57
N GLN A 14 4.63 5.63 -17.78
CA GLN A 14 4.65 4.70 -18.91
C GLN A 14 3.42 3.81 -18.95
N TYR A 15 3.02 3.28 -17.80
CA TYR A 15 1.85 2.42 -17.69
C TYR A 15 0.54 3.19 -17.95
N PHE A 16 0.33 4.33 -17.28
CA PHE A 16 -0.90 5.10 -17.46
C PHE A 16 -0.99 5.74 -18.83
N LEU A 17 0.12 6.12 -19.44
CA LEU A 17 0.15 6.60 -20.82
C LEU A 17 -0.32 5.52 -21.80
N ALA A 18 0.21 4.30 -21.67
CA ALA A 18 -0.22 3.16 -22.49
C ALA A 18 -1.72 2.86 -22.30
N LEU A 19 -2.23 2.94 -21.04
CA LEU A 19 -3.66 2.79 -20.77
C LEU A 19 -4.50 3.91 -21.41
N CYS A 20 -4.07 5.18 -21.31
CA CYS A 20 -4.76 6.31 -21.94
C CYS A 20 -4.92 6.09 -23.44
N LEU A 21 -3.82 5.74 -24.13
CA LEU A 21 -3.84 5.49 -25.58
C LEU A 21 -4.79 4.35 -25.97
N GLU A 22 -4.87 3.29 -25.15
CA GLU A 22 -5.77 2.17 -25.43
C GLU A 22 -7.23 2.51 -25.13
N LEU A 23 -7.50 3.28 -24.06
CA LEU A 23 -8.84 3.75 -23.72
C LEU A 23 -9.38 4.77 -24.72
N GLU A 24 -8.52 5.62 -25.31
CA GLU A 24 -8.94 6.55 -26.38
C GLU A 24 -9.40 5.81 -27.64
N LYS A 25 -8.76 4.68 -27.99
CA LYS A 25 -9.27 3.80 -29.06
C LYS A 25 -10.65 3.23 -28.78
N GLN A 26 -11.00 3.10 -27.48
CA GLN A 26 -12.32 2.64 -27.03
C GLN A 26 -13.36 3.76 -26.90
N GLY A 27 -13.02 5.00 -27.31
CA GLY A 27 -13.93 6.15 -27.34
C GLY A 27 -13.98 6.99 -26.06
N TYR A 28 -13.08 6.76 -25.10
CA TYR A 28 -12.93 7.62 -23.93
C TYR A 28 -12.05 8.83 -24.28
N THR A 29 -12.21 9.92 -23.55
CA THR A 29 -11.22 11.00 -23.51
C THR A 29 -10.37 10.83 -22.26
N THR A 30 -9.06 11.08 -22.37
CA THR A 30 -8.13 10.84 -21.25
C THR A 30 -7.26 12.04 -20.93
N SER A 31 -6.74 12.07 -19.69
CA SER A 31 -5.70 13.02 -19.28
C SER A 31 -4.87 12.44 -18.11
N ILE A 32 -3.70 13.03 -17.89
CA ILE A 32 -2.81 12.66 -16.79
C ILE A 32 -2.50 13.88 -15.92
N ILE A 33 -2.77 13.79 -14.61
CA ILE A 33 -2.32 14.73 -13.59
C ILE A 33 -0.93 14.27 -13.14
N SER A 34 0.08 15.07 -13.42
CA SER A 34 1.48 14.70 -13.23
C SER A 34 2.09 15.41 -12.02
N PHE A 35 2.58 14.59 -11.07
CA PHE A 35 3.48 14.98 -9.98
C PHE A 35 4.94 14.60 -10.28
N HIS A 36 5.30 14.49 -11.57
CA HIS A 36 6.64 14.15 -12.03
C HIS A 36 6.99 14.92 -13.30
N GLU A 37 7.65 16.06 -13.17
CA GLU A 37 7.87 16.98 -14.29
C GLU A 37 8.70 16.39 -15.45
N GLU A 38 9.67 15.53 -15.14
CA GLU A 38 10.47 14.84 -16.17
C GLU A 38 9.60 14.02 -17.14
N SER A 39 8.46 13.52 -16.66
CA SER A 39 7.54 12.73 -17.49
C SER A 39 6.59 13.56 -18.36
N ASN A 40 6.46 14.87 -18.12
CA ASN A 40 5.45 15.70 -18.80
C ASN A 40 5.66 15.75 -20.32
N LYS A 41 6.92 15.81 -20.75
CA LYS A 41 7.25 15.77 -22.18
C LYS A 41 6.80 14.47 -22.85
N MET A 42 7.07 13.33 -22.21
CA MET A 42 6.66 12.02 -22.74
C MET A 42 5.14 11.92 -22.91
N ILE A 43 4.37 12.49 -21.98
CA ILE A 43 2.90 12.49 -22.03
C ILE A 43 2.42 13.38 -23.17
N SER A 44 2.98 14.59 -23.28
CA SER A 44 2.61 15.56 -24.33
C SER A 44 3.00 15.08 -25.73
N ASP A 45 4.18 14.48 -25.90
CA ASP A 45 4.68 13.96 -27.18
C ASP A 45 3.79 12.80 -27.69
N ALA A 46 3.11 12.09 -26.78
CA ALA A 46 2.14 11.06 -27.13
C ALA A 46 0.72 11.59 -27.43
N GLY A 47 0.50 12.91 -27.37
CA GLY A 47 -0.79 13.54 -27.65
C GLY A 47 -1.80 13.52 -26.49
N ILE A 48 -1.43 12.99 -25.32
CA ILE A 48 -2.30 12.96 -24.15
C ILE A 48 -2.21 14.29 -23.39
N LYS A 49 -3.36 14.83 -22.95
CA LYS A 49 -3.40 16.03 -22.12
C LYS A 49 -2.71 15.78 -20.79
N VAL A 50 -1.67 16.55 -20.49
CA VAL A 50 -1.00 16.55 -19.19
C VAL A 50 -1.36 17.80 -18.39
N PHE A 51 -1.62 17.61 -17.09
CA PHE A 51 -1.74 18.67 -16.09
C PHE A 51 -0.51 18.62 -15.18
N ASN A 52 0.40 19.57 -15.37
CA ASN A 52 1.59 19.71 -14.53
C ASN A 52 1.23 20.37 -13.19
N VAL A 53 1.15 19.58 -12.12
CA VAL A 53 0.80 20.10 -10.79
C VAL A 53 1.81 21.15 -10.32
N PHE A 54 3.09 20.97 -10.62
CA PHE A 54 4.15 21.86 -10.13
C PHE A 54 4.18 23.23 -10.79
N GLU A 55 3.56 23.41 -11.95
CA GLU A 55 3.36 24.74 -12.54
C GLU A 55 2.45 25.60 -11.66
N SER A 56 1.27 25.08 -11.35
CA SER A 56 0.33 25.74 -10.44
C SER A 56 0.88 25.84 -9.01
N TYR A 57 1.61 24.83 -8.54
CA TYR A 57 2.28 24.83 -7.24
C TYR A 57 3.25 26.02 -7.09
N ARG A 58 4.10 26.28 -8.10
CA ARG A 58 5.04 27.41 -8.07
C ARG A 58 4.30 28.74 -8.01
N SER A 59 3.31 28.92 -8.87
CA SER A 59 2.46 30.13 -8.88
C SER A 59 1.76 30.39 -7.52
N GLU A 60 1.29 29.35 -6.83
CA GLU A 60 0.69 29.51 -5.51
C GLU A 60 1.73 29.82 -4.42
N LYS A 61 2.93 29.22 -4.52
CA LYS A 61 4.01 29.47 -3.55
C LYS A 61 4.49 30.92 -3.55
N GLU A 62 4.47 31.60 -4.68
CA GLU A 62 4.86 33.02 -4.82
C GLU A 62 3.91 33.99 -4.11
N LYS A 63 2.71 33.56 -3.71
CA LYS A 63 1.69 34.41 -3.08
C LYS A 63 1.91 34.70 -1.61
N ASN A 64 2.98 34.22 -1.00
CA ASN A 64 3.31 34.41 0.42
C ASN A 64 2.15 34.12 1.38
N LEU A 65 1.57 32.92 1.29
CA LEU A 65 0.39 32.49 2.02
C LEU A 65 0.66 32.30 3.52
N ASN A 66 -0.30 32.62 4.37
CA ASN A 66 -0.29 32.19 5.76
C ASN A 66 -0.67 30.70 5.83
N ILE A 67 0.34 29.83 5.88
CA ILE A 67 0.15 28.39 5.77
C ILE A 67 -0.74 27.80 6.86
N GLU A 68 -0.69 28.29 8.10
CA GLU A 68 -1.53 27.76 9.19
C GLU A 68 -3.00 28.07 8.96
N ASN A 69 -3.32 29.30 8.54
CA ASN A 69 -4.69 29.68 8.22
C ASN A 69 -5.21 28.94 7.01
N GLU A 70 -4.42 28.89 5.93
CA GLU A 70 -4.78 28.19 4.70
C GLU A 70 -4.99 26.69 4.93
N PHE A 71 -4.16 26.08 5.76
CA PHE A 71 -4.31 24.68 6.12
C PHE A 71 -5.58 24.43 6.92
N THR A 72 -5.89 25.31 7.88
CA THR A 72 -7.12 25.25 8.69
C THR A 72 -8.37 25.38 7.82
N ASP A 73 -8.39 26.33 6.89
CA ASP A 73 -9.51 26.55 5.98
C ASP A 73 -9.70 25.38 4.99
N LEU A 74 -8.59 24.81 4.53
CA LEU A 74 -8.60 23.59 3.72
C LEU A 74 -9.24 22.42 4.48
N LEU A 75 -8.85 22.20 5.75
CA LEU A 75 -9.42 21.12 6.56
C LEU A 75 -10.94 21.27 6.70
N LYS A 76 -11.41 22.48 6.94
CA LYS A 76 -12.86 22.80 7.02
C LYS A 76 -13.55 22.57 5.68
N LYS A 77 -12.98 23.10 4.58
CA LYS A 77 -13.54 23.01 3.22
C LYS A 77 -13.78 21.58 2.78
N TYR A 78 -12.83 20.67 3.09
CA TYR A 78 -12.88 19.28 2.68
C TYR A 78 -13.38 18.32 3.76
N ASN A 79 -13.85 18.85 4.89
CA ASN A 79 -14.31 18.09 6.06
C ASN A 79 -13.28 17.04 6.51
N ILE A 80 -12.05 17.50 6.75
CA ILE A 80 -10.93 16.64 7.19
C ILE A 80 -10.81 16.75 8.70
N GLU A 81 -11.31 15.77 9.42
CA GLU A 81 -11.36 15.76 10.89
C GLU A 81 -10.03 15.39 11.53
N CYS A 82 -9.26 14.49 10.91
CA CYS A 82 -8.02 13.93 11.46
C CYS A 82 -6.79 14.25 10.60
N PRO A 83 -6.32 15.51 10.56
CA PRO A 83 -5.21 15.91 9.68
C PRO A 83 -3.91 15.16 9.97
N ASN A 84 -3.66 14.78 11.21
CA ASN A 84 -2.45 14.05 11.58
C ASN A 84 -2.37 12.65 10.94
N ILE A 85 -3.51 11.99 10.68
CA ILE A 85 -3.54 10.72 9.94
C ILE A 85 -3.07 10.95 8.50
N LEU A 86 -3.54 12.01 7.85
CA LEU A 86 -3.12 12.35 6.48
C LEU A 86 -1.62 12.66 6.39
N LEU A 87 -1.10 13.37 7.39
CA LEU A 87 0.31 13.74 7.45
C LEU A 87 1.22 12.56 7.86
N SER A 88 0.66 11.54 8.51
CA SER A 88 1.40 10.41 9.08
C SER A 88 2.22 9.65 8.04
N HIS A 89 1.64 9.36 6.89
CA HIS A 89 2.32 8.63 5.83
C HIS A 89 3.60 9.32 5.35
N GLU A 90 3.52 10.62 5.09
CA GLU A 90 4.67 11.44 4.67
C GLU A 90 5.74 11.55 5.76
N LYS A 91 5.31 11.77 7.02
CA LYS A 91 6.22 11.82 8.17
C LYS A 91 7.02 10.53 8.32
N VAL A 92 6.35 9.39 8.26
CA VAL A 92 6.99 8.07 8.39
C VAL A 92 7.83 7.72 7.16
N THR A 93 7.31 7.98 5.96
CA THR A 93 7.98 7.61 4.72
C THR A 93 9.22 8.43 4.45
N PHE A 94 9.16 9.74 4.66
CA PHE A 94 10.26 10.64 4.33
C PHE A 94 11.03 11.15 5.55
N LEU A 95 10.67 10.70 6.76
CA LEU A 95 11.27 11.13 8.02
C LEU A 95 11.16 12.66 8.22
N ILE A 96 10.03 13.24 7.84
CA ILE A 96 9.78 14.67 7.94
C ILE A 96 9.42 15.02 9.38
N GLN A 97 10.23 15.86 10.02
CA GLN A 97 9.95 16.38 11.37
C GLN A 97 9.28 17.75 11.32
N ASP A 98 9.56 18.55 10.30
CA ASP A 98 9.01 19.89 10.12
C ASP A 98 7.56 19.82 9.63
N SER A 99 6.63 19.98 10.56
CA SER A 99 5.19 19.96 10.27
C SER A 99 4.74 21.15 9.42
N LEU A 100 5.40 22.29 9.51
CA LEU A 100 5.01 23.49 8.73
C LEU A 100 5.29 23.27 7.24
N LYS A 101 6.47 22.75 6.90
CA LYS A 101 6.80 22.39 5.50
C LYS A 101 5.84 21.35 4.92
N LEU A 102 5.39 20.42 5.75
CA LEU A 102 4.46 19.41 5.29
C LEU A 102 3.07 19.99 5.05
N LYS A 103 2.59 20.86 5.95
CA LYS A 103 1.35 21.63 5.77
C LYS A 103 1.43 22.51 4.51
N GLU A 104 2.55 23.21 4.29
CA GLU A 104 2.80 23.98 3.07
C GLU A 104 2.63 23.12 1.82
N LYS A 105 3.27 21.94 1.79
CA LYS A 105 3.15 20.99 0.68
C LYS A 105 1.69 20.62 0.40
N PHE A 106 0.93 20.28 1.44
CA PHE A 106 -0.50 19.96 1.31
C PHE A 106 -1.31 21.13 0.77
N VAL A 107 -1.19 22.33 1.37
CA VAL A 107 -1.89 23.52 0.93
C VAL A 107 -1.64 23.81 -0.55
N LEU A 108 -0.39 23.78 -0.96
CA LEU A 108 -0.02 24.07 -2.35
C LEU A 108 -0.52 23.01 -3.33
N TYR A 109 -0.52 21.72 -2.94
CA TYR A 109 -1.11 20.66 -3.76
C TYR A 109 -2.62 20.79 -3.89
N PHE A 110 -3.34 21.07 -2.80
CA PHE A 110 -4.78 21.29 -2.88
C PHE A 110 -5.13 22.47 -3.80
N LYS A 111 -4.46 23.61 -3.65
CA LYS A 111 -4.70 24.78 -4.51
C LYS A 111 -4.38 24.52 -5.98
N ALA A 112 -3.30 23.80 -6.26
CA ALA A 112 -2.94 23.42 -7.62
C ALA A 112 -3.98 22.48 -8.24
N LEU A 113 -4.43 21.49 -7.47
CA LEU A 113 -5.43 20.52 -7.91
C LEU A 113 -6.82 21.15 -8.07
N GLU A 114 -7.20 22.10 -7.23
CA GLU A 114 -8.45 22.86 -7.39
C GLU A 114 -8.52 23.55 -8.76
N LYS A 115 -7.42 24.16 -9.21
CA LYS A 115 -7.34 24.76 -10.56
C LYS A 115 -7.50 23.71 -11.65
N ILE A 116 -6.77 22.58 -11.52
CA ILE A 116 -6.81 21.49 -12.50
C ILE A 116 -8.21 20.89 -12.61
N PHE A 117 -8.83 20.56 -11.47
CA PHE A 117 -10.17 19.98 -11.48
C PHE A 117 -11.26 20.99 -11.91
N THR A 118 -11.06 22.29 -11.67
CA THR A 118 -11.94 23.35 -12.21
C THR A 118 -11.85 23.40 -13.74
N GLU A 119 -10.64 23.29 -14.31
CA GLU A 119 -10.45 23.20 -15.78
C GLU A 119 -11.10 21.93 -16.33
N LEU A 120 -10.93 20.78 -15.67
CA LEU A 120 -11.59 19.53 -16.07
C LEU A 120 -13.10 19.65 -16.04
N LYS A 121 -13.66 20.29 -15.00
CA LYS A 121 -15.11 20.53 -14.88
C LYS A 121 -15.67 21.36 -16.02
N SER A 122 -14.99 22.46 -16.38
CA SER A 122 -15.43 23.34 -17.46
C SER A 122 -15.44 22.64 -18.84
N LYS A 123 -14.47 21.74 -19.06
CA LYS A 123 -14.33 21.05 -20.36
C LYS A 123 -15.21 19.82 -20.52
N HIS A 124 -15.50 19.08 -19.45
CA HIS A 124 -16.16 17.77 -19.50
C HIS A 124 -17.53 17.71 -18.82
N GLN A 125 -18.11 18.86 -18.42
CA GLN A 125 -19.47 18.99 -17.86
C GLN A 125 -19.76 17.99 -16.73
N GLY A 126 -18.78 17.71 -15.88
CA GLY A 126 -18.94 16.81 -14.71
C GLY A 126 -18.79 15.30 -14.97
N ASN A 127 -18.61 14.86 -16.19
CA ASN A 127 -18.39 13.44 -16.55
C ASN A 127 -16.92 13.03 -16.41
N VAL A 128 -16.33 13.19 -15.22
CA VAL A 128 -14.91 12.89 -14.94
C VAL A 128 -14.81 11.81 -13.87
N VAL A 129 -13.93 10.83 -14.07
CA VAL A 129 -13.54 9.83 -13.07
C VAL A 129 -12.03 9.88 -12.92
N LEU A 130 -11.58 9.98 -11.67
CA LEU A 130 -10.17 9.94 -11.31
C LEU A 130 -9.75 8.50 -11.02
N PHE A 131 -8.71 8.02 -11.69
CA PHE A 131 -8.04 6.76 -11.41
C PHE A 131 -6.63 6.99 -10.88
N GLN A 132 -6.28 6.35 -9.77
CA GLN A 132 -4.94 6.44 -9.20
C GLN A 132 -4.55 5.18 -8.43
N GLU A 133 -3.25 4.95 -8.23
CA GLU A 133 -2.80 3.91 -7.31
C GLU A 133 -3.15 4.31 -5.87
N LEU A 134 -3.58 3.34 -5.07
CA LEU A 134 -3.77 3.56 -3.65
C LEU A 134 -2.43 3.94 -2.99
N GLY A 135 -2.42 5.06 -2.27
CA GLY A 135 -1.23 5.58 -1.59
C GLY A 135 -1.59 6.62 -0.53
N GLY A 136 -0.68 6.83 0.41
CA GLY A 136 -0.83 7.84 1.48
C GLY A 136 -0.05 9.13 1.22
N PHE A 137 0.58 9.29 0.05
CA PHE A 137 1.34 10.49 -0.30
C PHE A 137 0.45 11.71 -0.45
N ALA A 138 1.00 12.88 -0.15
CA ALA A 138 0.30 14.15 -0.24
C ALA A 138 -0.38 14.35 -1.61
N SER A 139 0.26 13.94 -2.71
CA SER A 139 -0.29 13.97 -4.07
C SER A 139 -1.58 13.17 -4.20
N ILE A 140 -1.59 11.92 -3.74
CA ILE A 140 -2.73 11.00 -3.83
C ILE A 140 -3.87 11.45 -2.93
N VAL A 141 -3.54 11.82 -1.68
CA VAL A 141 -4.52 12.26 -0.68
C VAL A 141 -5.18 13.58 -1.12
N SER A 142 -4.39 14.56 -1.56
CA SER A 142 -4.93 15.83 -2.05
C SER A 142 -5.80 15.65 -3.29
N SER A 143 -5.38 14.80 -4.25
CA SER A 143 -6.17 14.48 -5.45
C SER A 143 -7.53 13.86 -5.08
N PHE A 144 -7.55 12.95 -4.11
CA PHE A 144 -8.78 12.34 -3.61
C PHE A 144 -9.75 13.36 -3.03
N TYR A 145 -9.29 14.20 -2.10
CA TYR A 145 -10.17 15.17 -1.43
C TYR A 145 -10.69 16.24 -2.39
N VAL A 146 -9.84 16.73 -3.30
CA VAL A 146 -10.26 17.74 -4.29
C VAL A 146 -11.25 17.14 -5.28
N ALA A 147 -10.98 15.95 -5.82
CA ALA A 147 -11.91 15.26 -6.72
C ALA A 147 -13.28 15.04 -6.05
N ARG A 148 -13.29 14.53 -4.81
CA ARG A 148 -14.50 14.31 -4.02
C ARG A 148 -15.25 15.63 -3.74
N GLY A 149 -14.53 16.70 -3.38
CA GLY A 149 -15.12 18.03 -3.14
C GLY A 149 -15.74 18.65 -4.38
N MET A 150 -15.32 18.23 -5.58
CA MET A 150 -15.89 18.63 -6.87
C MET A 150 -16.99 17.69 -7.38
N GLY A 151 -17.32 16.63 -6.62
CA GLY A 151 -18.34 15.65 -6.97
C GLY A 151 -17.87 14.58 -7.94
N TYR A 152 -16.54 14.34 -8.06
CA TYR A 152 -15.99 13.30 -8.90
C TYR A 152 -15.72 12.01 -8.12
N ASP A 153 -15.93 10.89 -8.78
CA ASP A 153 -15.51 9.60 -8.23
C ASP A 153 -14.00 9.41 -8.39
N ASN A 154 -13.41 8.87 -7.33
CA ASN A 154 -12.04 8.43 -7.30
C ASN A 154 -11.98 6.91 -7.19
N ILE A 155 -11.29 6.27 -8.12
CA ILE A 155 -11.10 4.82 -8.16
C ILE A 155 -9.65 4.52 -7.91
N TYR A 156 -9.37 3.80 -6.82
CA TYR A 156 -8.04 3.31 -6.53
C TYR A 156 -7.79 1.95 -7.16
N PHE A 157 -6.64 1.82 -7.80
CA PHE A 157 -6.08 0.53 -8.16
C PHE A 157 -5.34 -0.06 -6.96
N GLU A 158 -5.72 -1.24 -6.54
CA GLU A 158 -5.03 -2.00 -5.49
C GLU A 158 -4.74 -3.43 -5.99
N PRO A 159 -3.45 -3.89 -5.96
CA PRO A 159 -3.13 -5.27 -6.33
C PRO A 159 -3.89 -6.27 -5.46
N SER A 160 -4.56 -7.21 -6.07
CA SER A 160 -5.27 -8.26 -5.36
C SER A 160 -4.31 -9.34 -4.83
N PHE A 161 -4.87 -10.34 -4.16
CA PHE A 161 -4.16 -11.53 -3.74
C PHE A 161 -3.80 -12.46 -4.92
N PHE A 162 -4.53 -12.37 -6.02
CA PHE A 162 -4.30 -13.17 -7.22
C PHE A 162 -3.38 -12.42 -8.20
N LYS A 163 -2.37 -13.12 -8.72
CA LYS A 163 -1.45 -12.56 -9.71
C LYS A 163 -2.21 -12.12 -10.97
N GLY A 164 -1.86 -10.97 -11.51
CA GLY A 164 -2.50 -10.42 -12.71
C GLY A 164 -3.93 -9.91 -12.47
N ARG A 165 -4.31 -9.67 -11.24
CA ARG A 165 -5.64 -9.12 -10.89
C ARG A 165 -5.53 -8.00 -9.88
N MET A 166 -6.48 -7.06 -9.90
CA MET A 166 -6.53 -5.90 -9.01
C MET A 166 -7.97 -5.61 -8.56
N PHE A 167 -8.10 -4.97 -7.41
CA PHE A 167 -9.33 -4.35 -6.95
C PHE A 167 -9.46 -2.95 -7.50
N PHE A 168 -10.69 -2.53 -7.76
CA PHE A 168 -11.08 -1.14 -7.98
C PHE A 168 -11.82 -0.66 -6.74
N VAL A 169 -11.15 0.19 -5.94
CA VAL A 169 -11.68 0.69 -4.67
C VAL A 169 -12.22 2.10 -4.85
N LYS A 170 -13.53 2.26 -4.68
CA LYS A 170 -14.22 3.52 -4.98
C LYS A 170 -14.34 4.41 -3.74
N ASN A 171 -13.86 5.65 -3.83
CA ASN A 171 -14.10 6.76 -2.89
C ASN A 171 -13.73 6.50 -1.42
N THR A 172 -12.77 5.60 -1.17
CA THR A 172 -12.30 5.31 0.19
C THR A 172 -10.83 4.88 0.18
N PHE A 173 -10.12 5.11 1.30
CA PHE A 173 -8.80 4.54 1.56
C PHE A 173 -8.86 3.16 2.21
N GLU A 174 -10.04 2.71 2.62
CA GLU A 174 -10.20 1.38 3.21
C GLU A 174 -9.86 0.27 2.20
N SER A 175 -9.55 -0.93 2.73
CA SER A 175 -9.38 -2.10 1.89
C SER A 175 -10.70 -2.50 1.22
N TYR A 176 -10.59 -3.13 0.06
CA TYR A 176 -11.77 -3.71 -0.58
C TYR A 176 -12.47 -4.68 0.37
N LYS A 177 -13.78 -4.57 0.51
CA LYS A 177 -14.59 -5.47 1.36
C LYS A 177 -15.16 -6.58 0.51
N VAL A 178 -14.54 -7.75 0.60
CA VAL A 178 -15.00 -8.94 -0.11
C VAL A 178 -16.33 -9.42 0.48
N ILE A 179 -17.31 -9.60 -0.38
CA ILE A 179 -18.61 -10.18 -0.03
C ILE A 179 -18.56 -11.67 -0.36
N GLU A 180 -18.62 -12.53 0.67
CA GLU A 180 -18.61 -13.98 0.48
C GLU A 180 -19.97 -14.45 -0.10
N ASP A 181 -19.91 -15.21 -1.20
CA ASP A 181 -21.07 -15.82 -1.83
C ASP A 181 -20.97 -17.34 -1.71
N PHE A 182 -21.72 -17.89 -0.75
CA PHE A 182 -21.76 -19.33 -0.46
C PHE A 182 -22.61 -20.12 -1.47
N ASN A 183 -23.39 -19.45 -2.31
CA ASN A 183 -24.23 -20.09 -3.33
C ASN A 183 -23.50 -20.22 -4.67
N LYS A 184 -22.39 -19.48 -4.86
CA LYS A 184 -21.63 -19.50 -6.10
C LYS A 184 -20.73 -20.74 -6.16
N GLN A 185 -20.85 -21.50 -7.24
CA GLN A 185 -19.92 -22.59 -7.51
C GLN A 185 -18.48 -22.09 -7.58
N ILE A 186 -17.55 -22.81 -6.94
CA ILE A 186 -16.12 -22.46 -6.94
C ILE A 186 -15.54 -22.72 -8.32
N GLU A 187 -14.91 -21.71 -8.89
CA GLU A 187 -14.27 -21.79 -10.20
C GLU A 187 -13.08 -22.79 -10.17
N PRO A 188 -12.99 -23.71 -11.14
CA PRO A 188 -11.88 -24.69 -11.19
C PRO A 188 -10.50 -24.00 -11.20
N THR A 189 -10.39 -22.85 -11.85
CA THR A 189 -9.16 -22.05 -11.89
C THR A 189 -8.73 -21.59 -10.47
N VAL A 190 -9.69 -21.20 -9.65
CA VAL A 190 -9.43 -20.79 -8.25
C VAL A 190 -9.02 -21.98 -7.41
N LEU A 191 -9.72 -23.12 -7.53
CA LEU A 191 -9.34 -24.36 -6.83
C LEU A 191 -7.94 -24.81 -7.19
N SER A 192 -7.62 -24.84 -8.47
CA SER A 192 -6.26 -25.19 -8.95
C SER A 192 -5.22 -24.23 -8.40
N TYR A 193 -5.49 -22.93 -8.40
CA TYR A 193 -4.60 -21.93 -7.82
C TYR A 193 -4.34 -22.15 -6.33
N LEU A 194 -5.42 -22.36 -5.54
CA LEU A 194 -5.32 -22.59 -4.10
C LEU A 194 -4.59 -23.89 -3.77
N GLN A 195 -4.87 -24.97 -4.49
CA GLN A 195 -4.19 -26.25 -4.33
C GLN A 195 -2.69 -26.13 -4.64
N ASN A 196 -2.37 -25.47 -5.76
CA ASN A 196 -0.99 -25.25 -6.18
C ASN A 196 -0.22 -24.39 -5.16
N ALA A 197 -0.83 -23.32 -4.65
CA ALA A 197 -0.24 -22.47 -3.63
C ALA A 197 -0.02 -23.19 -2.30
N ARG A 198 -0.95 -24.07 -1.89
CA ARG A 198 -0.82 -24.94 -0.70
C ARG A 198 0.31 -25.96 -0.84
N THR A 199 0.44 -26.59 -2.02
CA THR A 199 1.45 -27.61 -2.31
C THR A 199 2.84 -26.99 -2.44
N ASN A 200 2.96 -25.95 -3.27
CA ASN A 200 4.26 -25.36 -3.62
C ASN A 200 4.66 -24.23 -2.65
N LYS A 201 3.81 -23.87 -1.70
CA LYS A 201 4.07 -22.83 -0.68
C LYS A 201 4.58 -21.52 -1.32
N THR A 202 3.96 -21.12 -2.43
CA THR A 202 4.36 -19.94 -3.20
C THR A 202 3.79 -18.66 -2.60
N ILE A 203 4.61 -17.59 -2.55
CA ILE A 203 4.18 -16.24 -2.17
C ILE A 203 3.80 -15.48 -3.43
N VAL A 204 2.67 -14.79 -3.40
CA VAL A 204 2.26 -13.91 -4.50
C VAL A 204 2.90 -12.53 -4.33
N ILE A 205 3.92 -12.27 -5.14
CA ILE A 205 4.57 -10.96 -5.20
C ILE A 205 4.15 -10.28 -6.50
N PRO A 206 3.44 -9.11 -6.44
CA PRO A 206 3.17 -8.30 -7.62
C PRO A 206 4.46 -7.92 -8.35
N LYS A 207 4.43 -7.86 -9.68
CA LYS A 207 5.64 -7.52 -10.47
C LYS A 207 6.24 -6.16 -10.08
N LYS A 208 5.40 -5.18 -9.75
CA LYS A 208 5.84 -3.87 -9.28
C LYS A 208 6.72 -3.95 -8.02
N ASP A 209 6.49 -4.94 -7.16
CA ASP A 209 7.17 -5.11 -5.87
C ASP A 209 8.36 -6.09 -5.94
N ALA A 210 8.54 -6.82 -7.04
CA ALA A 210 9.56 -7.87 -7.17
C ALA A 210 10.98 -7.37 -6.86
N SER A 211 11.31 -6.12 -7.21
CA SER A 211 12.61 -5.51 -6.90
C SER A 211 12.85 -5.32 -5.40
N HIS A 212 11.79 -5.20 -4.60
CA HIS A 212 11.90 -5.02 -3.14
C HIS A 212 12.34 -6.30 -2.41
N TYR A 213 12.19 -7.46 -3.04
CA TYR A 213 12.60 -8.76 -2.48
C TYR A 213 14.05 -9.17 -2.84
N GLN A 214 14.77 -8.32 -3.59
CA GLN A 214 16.16 -8.57 -3.90
C GLN A 214 17.07 -8.28 -2.70
N HIS A 215 18.23 -8.95 -2.65
CA HIS A 215 19.21 -8.75 -1.58
C HIS A 215 19.62 -7.27 -1.45
N PRO A 216 19.66 -6.69 -0.23
CA PRO A 216 19.93 -5.25 -0.03
C PRO A 216 21.21 -4.74 -0.70
N ILE A 217 22.30 -5.51 -0.68
CA ILE A 217 23.56 -5.15 -1.33
C ILE A 217 23.39 -4.98 -2.84
N ARG A 218 22.64 -5.86 -3.51
CA ARG A 218 22.35 -5.74 -4.95
C ARG A 218 21.50 -4.52 -5.27
N LYS A 219 20.66 -4.08 -4.34
CA LYS A 219 19.87 -2.83 -4.51
C LYS A 219 20.76 -1.58 -4.48
N ILE A 220 21.78 -1.56 -3.62
CA ILE A 220 22.64 -0.39 -3.43
C ILE A 220 23.69 -0.29 -4.54
N ILE A 221 24.30 -1.42 -4.93
CA ILE A 221 25.39 -1.49 -5.94
C ILE A 221 24.82 -1.59 -7.37
N ASN A 222 23.49 -1.58 -7.54
CA ASN A 222 22.87 -1.63 -8.85
C ASN A 222 23.14 -0.33 -9.61
N THR A 223 23.75 -0.44 -10.79
CA THR A 223 24.05 0.69 -11.69
C THR A 223 22.82 1.52 -12.04
N HIS A 224 21.65 0.89 -12.15
CA HIS A 224 20.38 1.57 -12.36
C HIS A 224 20.03 2.50 -11.20
N ASN A 225 20.18 2.06 -9.95
CA ASN A 225 19.89 2.87 -8.78
C ASN A 225 20.88 4.01 -8.61
N ILE A 226 22.15 3.78 -8.91
CA ILE A 226 23.19 4.83 -8.91
C ILE A 226 22.88 5.87 -9.99
N LYS A 227 22.55 5.44 -11.21
CA LYS A 227 22.15 6.34 -12.30
C LYS A 227 20.91 7.15 -11.92
N ARG A 228 19.91 6.52 -11.32
CA ARG A 228 18.69 7.20 -10.85
C ARG A 228 18.96 8.20 -9.74
N LEU A 229 19.85 7.86 -8.78
CA LEU A 229 20.27 8.80 -7.75
C LEU A 229 20.96 10.02 -8.37
N PHE A 230 21.87 9.80 -9.32
CA PHE A 230 22.53 10.89 -10.05
C PHE A 230 21.53 11.74 -10.84
N GLN A 231 20.57 11.12 -11.57
CA GLN A 231 19.51 11.85 -12.25
C GLN A 231 18.69 12.71 -11.28
N LYS A 232 18.32 12.18 -10.11
CA LYS A 232 17.61 12.96 -9.07
C LYS A 232 18.42 14.13 -8.54
N LEU A 233 19.73 13.98 -8.38
CA LEU A 233 20.61 15.07 -7.98
C LEU A 233 20.65 16.15 -9.08
N VAL A 234 20.80 15.77 -10.34
CA VAL A 234 20.78 16.69 -11.49
C VAL A 234 19.43 17.39 -11.58
N SER A 235 18.33 16.65 -11.52
CA SER A 235 16.96 17.22 -11.56
C SER A 235 16.73 18.22 -10.45
N LYS A 236 17.18 17.92 -9.25
CA LYS A 236 16.98 18.79 -8.08
C LYS A 236 17.83 20.06 -8.10
N TYR A 237 19.12 19.95 -8.45
CA TYR A 237 20.09 21.04 -8.25
C TYR A 237 20.43 21.81 -9.54
N PHE A 238 20.26 21.20 -10.72
CA PHE A 238 20.63 21.82 -11.99
C PHE A 238 19.44 22.17 -12.88
N THR A 239 18.40 21.33 -12.96
CA THR A 239 17.24 21.59 -13.83
C THR A 239 16.01 22.08 -13.07
N ASN A 240 16.03 22.11 -11.74
CA ASN A 240 14.91 22.51 -10.86
C ASN A 240 13.60 21.78 -11.18
N GLN A 241 13.68 20.56 -11.74
CA GLN A 241 12.52 19.72 -11.97
C GLN A 241 12.04 19.11 -10.65
N LYS A 242 10.75 19.13 -10.43
CA LYS A 242 10.11 18.61 -9.23
C LYS A 242 9.49 17.24 -9.45
N GLU A 243 9.54 16.43 -8.41
CA GLU A 243 8.89 15.12 -8.34
C GLU A 243 8.40 14.87 -6.90
N GLU A 244 7.41 13.99 -6.74
CA GLU A 244 6.87 13.63 -5.43
C GLU A 244 7.93 13.00 -4.51
N PHE A 245 8.80 12.14 -5.05
CA PHE A 245 9.76 11.34 -4.29
C PHE A 245 11.16 11.95 -4.18
N ASN A 246 11.27 13.26 -4.13
CA ASN A 246 12.57 13.96 -4.11
C ASN A 246 13.16 14.13 -2.69
N TYR A 247 13.21 13.04 -1.90
CA TYR A 247 13.77 13.02 -0.54
C TYR A 247 15.06 12.18 -0.47
N ILE A 248 16.10 12.65 -1.14
CA ILE A 248 17.38 11.94 -1.30
C ILE A 248 18.01 11.61 0.07
N GLY A 249 18.02 12.56 1.01
CA GLY A 249 18.61 12.37 2.33
C GLY A 249 17.97 11.23 3.13
N SER A 250 16.63 11.19 3.19
CA SER A 250 15.91 10.13 3.90
C SER A 250 16.09 8.77 3.21
N PHE A 251 16.18 8.74 1.88
CA PHE A 251 16.48 7.53 1.13
C PHE A 251 17.85 6.96 1.50
N VAL A 252 18.91 7.77 1.43
CA VAL A 252 20.28 7.36 1.76
C VAL A 252 20.36 6.93 3.23
N TYR A 253 19.85 7.74 4.15
CA TYR A 253 19.83 7.42 5.58
C TYR A 253 19.17 6.06 5.86
N ARG A 254 18.01 5.79 5.25
CA ARG A 254 17.32 4.52 5.42
C ARG A 254 18.12 3.33 4.94
N HIS A 255 18.76 3.43 3.78
CA HIS A 255 19.56 2.33 3.23
C HIS A 255 20.80 2.05 4.07
N VAL A 256 21.50 3.09 4.53
CA VAL A 256 22.64 2.94 5.46
C VAL A 256 22.16 2.28 6.76
N ARG A 257 21.05 2.76 7.34
CA ARG A 257 20.48 2.17 8.56
C ARG A 257 20.11 0.69 8.39
N MET A 258 19.50 0.34 7.27
CA MET A 258 19.14 -1.05 6.99
C MET A 258 20.37 -1.97 6.95
N LEU A 259 21.46 -1.55 6.31
CA LEU A 259 22.70 -2.31 6.28
C LEU A 259 23.32 -2.46 7.67
N THR A 260 23.42 -1.36 8.41
CA THR A 260 23.98 -1.35 9.77
C THR A 260 23.14 -2.24 10.71
N ASN A 261 21.82 -2.09 10.67
CA ASN A 261 20.92 -2.88 11.53
C ASN A 261 20.98 -4.36 11.20
N ARG A 262 21.03 -4.74 9.92
CA ARG A 262 21.16 -6.15 9.53
C ARG A 262 22.38 -6.80 10.17
N PHE A 263 23.51 -6.10 10.21
CA PHE A 263 24.72 -6.58 10.89
C PHE A 263 24.52 -6.63 12.40
N LEU A 264 23.98 -5.59 13.01
CA LEU A 264 23.79 -5.52 14.46
C LEU A 264 22.78 -6.55 15.00
N PHE A 265 21.79 -6.93 14.18
CA PHE A 265 20.76 -7.89 14.59
C PHE A 265 21.21 -9.35 14.56
N THR A 266 22.33 -9.69 13.91
CA THR A 266 22.79 -11.09 13.79
C THR A 266 22.86 -11.82 15.12
N LYS A 267 23.22 -11.13 16.18
CA LYS A 267 23.31 -11.72 17.55
C LYS A 267 21.97 -11.92 18.24
N TYR A 268 20.88 -11.34 17.73
CA TYR A 268 19.53 -11.48 18.28
C TYR A 268 18.65 -12.42 17.47
N TYR A 269 19.04 -12.73 16.24
CA TYR A 269 18.28 -13.63 15.40
C TYR A 269 18.32 -15.05 15.92
N GLN A 270 17.13 -15.66 15.95
CA GLN A 270 16.91 -17.01 16.42
C GLN A 270 16.24 -17.88 15.35
N SER A 271 16.33 -19.20 15.53
CA SER A 271 15.54 -20.17 14.76
C SER A 271 14.08 -20.19 15.20
N ILE A 272 13.24 -20.89 14.44
CA ILE A 272 11.82 -21.09 14.82
C ILE A 272 11.75 -21.83 16.16
N PRO A 273 10.93 -21.37 17.12
CA PRO A 273 10.74 -22.03 18.39
C PRO A 273 10.39 -23.53 18.23
N SER A 274 10.92 -24.37 19.09
CA SER A 274 10.54 -25.78 19.16
C SER A 274 9.19 -26.01 19.85
N GLY A 275 8.79 -25.09 20.73
CA GLY A 275 7.52 -25.09 21.44
C GLY A 275 6.39 -24.40 20.70
N LYS A 276 5.27 -24.20 21.40
CA LYS A 276 4.09 -23.50 20.89
C LYS A 276 4.36 -22.00 20.74
N PHE A 277 3.90 -21.39 19.64
CA PHE A 277 4.09 -19.98 19.44
C PHE A 277 3.00 -19.30 18.60
N VAL A 278 2.79 -18.01 18.89
CA VAL A 278 2.03 -17.09 18.07
C VAL A 278 3.02 -16.33 17.17
N TYR A 279 2.69 -16.15 15.92
CA TYR A 279 3.55 -15.44 14.95
C TYR A 279 3.00 -14.06 14.63
N TYR A 280 3.84 -13.04 14.75
CA TYR A 280 3.57 -11.67 14.31
C TYR A 280 4.62 -11.22 13.28
N PRO A 281 4.28 -11.11 11.99
CA PRO A 281 5.17 -10.53 10.98
C PRO A 281 5.15 -9.01 11.07
N PHE A 282 6.34 -8.38 11.10
CA PHE A 282 6.43 -6.93 10.95
C PHE A 282 5.85 -6.47 9.62
N HIS A 283 5.11 -5.39 9.64
CA HIS A 283 4.69 -4.66 8.45
C HIS A 283 5.80 -3.71 8.01
N VAL A 284 5.79 -3.35 6.73
CA VAL A 284 6.62 -2.26 6.21
C VAL A 284 6.14 -0.95 6.87
N PRO A 285 7.00 -0.24 7.64
CA PRO A 285 6.54 0.90 8.43
C PRO A 285 5.90 2.04 7.62
N MET A 286 6.30 2.18 6.34
CA MET A 286 5.83 3.21 5.41
C MET A 286 4.71 2.71 4.48
N ASP A 287 4.13 1.54 4.74
CA ASP A 287 3.00 1.06 3.95
C ASP A 287 1.72 1.84 4.29
N VAL A 288 0.95 2.19 3.26
CA VAL A 288 -0.38 2.82 3.41
C VAL A 288 -1.32 1.96 4.26
N ALA A 289 -1.19 0.64 4.16
CA ALA A 289 -1.96 -0.30 4.97
C ALA A 289 -1.78 -0.07 6.47
N LEU A 290 -0.59 0.37 6.90
CA LEU A 290 -0.32 0.70 8.30
C LEU A 290 -0.59 2.17 8.61
N THR A 291 -0.05 3.09 7.81
CA THR A 291 -0.04 4.53 8.12
C THR A 291 -1.39 5.22 7.94
N VAL A 292 -2.23 4.72 7.05
CA VAL A 292 -3.54 5.30 6.73
C VAL A 292 -4.68 4.39 7.18
N ARG A 293 -4.60 3.08 6.88
CA ARG A 293 -5.68 2.13 7.20
C ARG A 293 -5.68 1.65 8.65
N ALA A 294 -4.52 1.68 9.32
CA ALA A 294 -4.38 1.19 10.68
C ALA A 294 -3.49 2.11 11.53
N PRO A 295 -3.79 3.43 11.61
CA PRO A 295 -2.91 4.41 12.25
C PRO A 295 -2.67 4.14 13.74
N LEU A 296 -3.55 3.44 14.42
CA LEU A 296 -3.37 2.99 15.80
C LEU A 296 -2.12 2.10 15.96
N PHE A 297 -1.74 1.36 14.92
CA PHE A 297 -0.68 0.37 14.95
C PHE A 297 0.60 0.80 14.22
N VAL A 298 0.77 2.09 13.94
CA VAL A 298 2.00 2.64 13.30
C VAL A 298 3.23 2.35 14.17
N ASP A 299 3.08 2.45 15.50
CA ASP A 299 4.12 2.01 16.43
C ASP A 299 4.02 0.50 16.70
N GLN A 300 4.62 -0.27 15.82
CA GLN A 300 4.60 -1.73 15.92
C GLN A 300 5.37 -2.25 17.15
N TYR A 301 6.33 -1.53 17.68
CA TYR A 301 7.08 -1.95 18.88
C TYR A 301 6.20 -1.92 20.12
N TYR A 302 5.39 -0.87 20.25
CA TYR A 302 4.38 -0.79 21.31
C TYR A 302 3.35 -1.93 21.16
N LEU A 303 2.87 -2.15 19.95
CA LEU A 303 1.93 -3.24 19.67
C LEU A 303 2.52 -4.61 20.04
N ILE A 304 3.77 -4.89 19.65
CA ILE A 304 4.44 -6.16 19.97
C ILE A 304 4.64 -6.32 21.48
N ASP A 305 5.04 -5.26 22.19
CA ASP A 305 5.14 -5.28 23.65
C ASP A 305 3.78 -5.58 24.29
N TYR A 306 2.72 -4.98 23.79
CA TYR A 306 1.36 -5.26 24.23
C TYR A 306 0.93 -6.70 23.94
N ILE A 307 1.17 -7.19 22.72
CA ILE A 307 0.86 -8.58 22.33
C ILE A 307 1.62 -9.56 23.23
N SER A 308 2.91 -9.34 23.50
CA SER A 308 3.74 -10.25 24.30
C SER A 308 3.17 -10.50 25.71
N ARG A 309 2.55 -9.47 26.31
CA ARG A 309 1.88 -9.54 27.61
C ARG A 309 0.53 -10.28 27.58
N ASN A 310 -0.04 -10.44 26.38
CA ASN A 310 -1.31 -11.14 26.16
C ASN A 310 -1.12 -12.57 25.64
N ILE A 311 0.12 -13.04 25.48
CA ILE A 311 0.44 -14.40 25.08
C ILE A 311 0.21 -15.36 26.25
N PRO A 312 -0.53 -16.48 26.04
CA PRO A 312 -0.77 -17.48 27.09
C PRO A 312 0.52 -18.11 27.62
N ASN A 313 0.49 -18.57 28.87
CA ASN A 313 1.59 -19.33 29.44
C ASN A 313 1.92 -20.57 28.58
N GLY A 314 3.20 -20.87 28.41
CA GLY A 314 3.70 -21.95 27.56
C GLY A 314 3.78 -21.63 26.05
N TYR A 315 3.44 -20.37 25.67
CA TYR A 315 3.60 -19.87 24.29
C TYR A 315 4.68 -18.81 24.22
N SER A 316 5.37 -18.74 23.06
CA SER A 316 6.24 -17.64 22.70
C SER A 316 5.55 -16.74 21.66
N LEU A 317 6.00 -15.48 21.56
CA LEU A 317 5.68 -14.58 20.45
C LEU A 317 6.86 -14.54 19.47
N ALA A 318 6.73 -15.21 18.34
CA ALA A 318 7.71 -15.12 17.27
C ALA A 318 7.45 -13.87 16.43
N ILE A 319 8.45 -13.01 16.30
CA ILE A 319 8.39 -11.82 15.46
C ILE A 319 9.43 -11.93 14.35
N LYS A 320 9.13 -11.40 13.16
CA LYS A 320 10.03 -11.47 12.01
C LYS A 320 9.94 -10.22 11.15
N GLU A 321 11.07 -9.71 10.69
CA GLU A 321 11.11 -8.58 9.76
C GLU A 321 10.48 -8.93 8.41
N HIS A 322 9.90 -7.90 7.77
CA HIS A 322 9.35 -8.06 6.43
C HIS A 322 10.48 -8.34 5.42
N PRO A 323 10.38 -9.39 4.58
CA PRO A 323 11.48 -9.80 3.69
C PRO A 323 11.90 -8.74 2.68
N ALA A 324 11.00 -7.84 2.27
CA ALA A 324 11.33 -6.72 1.39
C ALA A 324 12.14 -5.60 2.07
N MET A 325 12.17 -5.55 3.42
CA MET A 325 12.70 -4.41 4.19
C MET A 325 13.54 -4.85 5.41
N ILE A 326 14.38 -5.86 5.24
CA ILE A 326 15.26 -6.37 6.31
C ILE A 326 16.20 -5.26 6.80
N GLY A 327 16.27 -5.05 8.12
CA GLY A 327 17.05 -3.99 8.77
C GLY A 327 16.31 -2.64 8.87
N VAL A 328 15.05 -2.54 8.41
CA VAL A 328 14.29 -1.28 8.51
C VAL A 328 13.86 -0.97 9.94
N VAL A 329 13.66 -1.99 10.78
CA VAL A 329 13.26 -1.84 12.19
C VAL A 329 14.39 -1.19 13.00
N GLU A 330 14.03 -0.49 14.07
CA GLU A 330 14.98 0.29 14.87
C GLU A 330 15.73 -0.60 15.87
N TYR A 331 17.05 -0.66 15.74
CA TYR A 331 17.90 -1.48 16.57
C TYR A 331 17.70 -1.27 18.08
N ARG A 332 17.67 -0.01 18.53
CA ARG A 332 17.52 0.32 19.94
C ARG A 332 16.18 -0.16 20.49
N ARG A 333 15.10 0.02 19.72
CA ARG A 333 13.75 -0.40 20.12
C ARG A 333 13.59 -1.91 20.17
N ILE A 334 14.16 -2.63 19.20
CA ILE A 334 14.19 -4.12 19.23
C ILE A 334 14.99 -4.62 20.43
N LYS A 335 16.18 -4.06 20.66
CA LYS A 335 17.01 -4.44 21.81
C LYS A 335 16.25 -4.27 23.14
N ASP A 336 15.61 -3.12 23.31
CA ASP A 336 14.81 -2.80 24.51
C ASP A 336 13.61 -3.76 24.64
N LEU A 337 12.90 -4.01 23.55
CA LEU A 337 11.77 -4.94 23.51
C LEU A 337 12.17 -6.36 23.96
N LEU A 338 13.26 -6.88 23.42
CA LEU A 338 13.78 -8.22 23.75
C LEU A 338 14.34 -8.28 25.19
N SER A 339 14.87 -7.19 25.73
CA SER A 339 15.38 -7.16 27.11
C SER A 339 14.28 -7.13 28.17
N ARG A 340 13.07 -6.72 27.81
CA ARG A 340 11.92 -6.60 28.73
C ARG A 340 10.94 -7.76 28.65
N ASN A 341 11.03 -8.59 27.60
CA ASN A 341 10.06 -9.65 27.31
C ASN A 341 10.76 -10.96 26.96
N ASP A 342 10.85 -11.87 27.89
CA ASP A 342 11.55 -13.16 27.72
C ASP A 342 10.82 -14.13 26.78
N ASN A 343 9.54 -13.88 26.52
CA ASN A 343 8.71 -14.72 25.65
C ASN A 343 8.73 -14.29 24.19
N ILE A 344 9.52 -13.26 23.81
CA ILE A 344 9.66 -12.82 22.41
C ILE A 344 10.87 -13.51 21.76
N VAL A 345 10.63 -14.12 20.59
CA VAL A 345 11.64 -14.74 19.72
C VAL A 345 11.76 -13.94 18.44
N PHE A 346 12.92 -13.31 18.21
CA PHE A 346 13.19 -12.55 16.99
C PHE A 346 13.79 -13.46 15.92
N LEU A 347 12.97 -13.86 14.96
CA LEU A 347 13.34 -14.85 13.95
C LEU A 347 14.36 -14.28 12.95
N ASN A 348 15.27 -15.14 12.51
CA ASN A 348 16.15 -14.83 11.37
C ASN A 348 15.29 -14.50 10.14
N PRO A 349 15.48 -13.31 9.51
CA PRO A 349 14.68 -12.88 8.36
C PRO A 349 14.85 -13.79 7.13
N ASP A 350 15.94 -14.56 7.04
CA ASP A 350 16.20 -15.48 5.93
C ASP A 350 15.37 -16.80 6.04
N ILE A 351 14.75 -17.07 7.19
CA ILE A 351 13.82 -18.20 7.34
C ILE A 351 12.62 -18.01 6.40
N ASN A 352 12.25 -19.06 5.69
CA ASN A 352 11.09 -19.03 4.81
C ASN A 352 9.79 -18.81 5.60
N ASN A 353 8.98 -17.86 5.19
CA ASN A 353 7.72 -17.53 5.85
C ASN A 353 6.75 -18.72 5.90
N HIS A 354 6.73 -19.56 4.88
CA HIS A 354 5.89 -20.75 4.87
C HIS A 354 6.31 -21.78 5.91
N GLU A 355 7.61 -21.89 6.21
CA GLU A 355 8.11 -22.75 7.27
C GLU A 355 7.60 -22.26 8.63
N VAL A 356 7.66 -20.94 8.89
CA VAL A 356 7.11 -20.33 10.10
C VAL A 356 5.61 -20.62 10.21
N MET A 357 4.85 -20.33 9.13
CA MET A 357 3.39 -20.55 9.08
C MET A 357 2.98 -22.01 9.26
N THR A 358 3.82 -22.95 8.83
CA THR A 358 3.54 -24.39 9.01
C THR A 358 3.62 -24.80 10.48
N ARG A 359 4.49 -24.18 11.27
CA ARG A 359 4.78 -24.54 12.67
C ARG A 359 4.04 -23.71 13.69
N MET A 360 3.57 -22.50 13.35
CA MET A 360 2.85 -21.64 14.27
C MET A 360 1.47 -22.22 14.64
N ASP A 361 1.01 -21.91 15.85
CA ASP A 361 -0.35 -22.22 16.31
C ASP A 361 -1.35 -21.16 15.85
N LEU A 362 -0.93 -19.90 15.79
CA LEU A 362 -1.78 -18.75 15.46
C LEU A 362 -0.95 -17.65 14.77
N LEU A 363 -1.49 -17.08 13.69
CA LEU A 363 -1.03 -15.80 13.16
C LEU A 363 -1.79 -14.64 13.80
N LEU A 364 -1.06 -13.63 14.25
CA LEU A 364 -1.61 -12.35 14.63
C LEU A 364 -1.01 -11.27 13.74
N THR A 365 -1.83 -10.48 13.09
CA THR A 365 -1.37 -9.44 12.15
C THR A 365 -2.29 -8.23 12.18
N VAL A 366 -1.75 -7.06 11.83
CA VAL A 366 -2.61 -5.88 11.63
C VAL A 366 -3.44 -6.08 10.37
N ASN A 367 -2.81 -6.11 9.19
CA ASN A 367 -3.49 -6.26 7.90
C ASN A 367 -2.55 -6.76 6.79
N SER A 368 -1.50 -7.52 7.16
CA SER A 368 -0.52 -8.03 6.20
C SER A 368 -1.13 -9.06 5.25
N LYS A 369 -0.61 -9.13 4.02
CA LYS A 369 -0.89 -10.23 3.08
C LYS A 369 -0.56 -11.60 3.65
N THR A 370 0.36 -11.70 4.61
CA THR A 370 0.65 -12.94 5.35
C THR A 370 -0.60 -13.50 6.04
N GLY A 371 -1.56 -12.64 6.43
CA GLY A 371 -2.87 -13.09 6.94
C GLY A 371 -3.64 -13.91 5.91
N ALA A 372 -3.75 -13.42 4.69
CA ALA A 372 -4.41 -14.14 3.60
C ALA A 372 -3.64 -15.42 3.19
N GLU A 373 -2.29 -15.37 3.18
CA GLU A 373 -1.44 -16.53 2.92
C GLU A 373 -1.64 -17.63 3.98
N SER A 374 -1.70 -17.24 5.24
CA SER A 374 -1.96 -18.15 6.36
C SER A 374 -3.36 -18.74 6.31
N LEU A 375 -4.36 -17.91 5.99
CA LEU A 375 -5.73 -18.36 5.80
C LEU A 375 -5.82 -19.39 4.67
N MET A 376 -5.19 -19.11 3.53
CA MET A 376 -5.14 -20.03 2.39
C MET A 376 -4.52 -21.39 2.77
N GLN A 377 -3.56 -21.41 3.70
CA GLN A 377 -2.95 -22.61 4.25
C GLN A 377 -3.80 -23.30 5.33
N GLY A 378 -5.01 -22.84 5.59
CA GLY A 378 -5.88 -23.38 6.64
C GLY A 378 -5.43 -23.03 8.07
N ARG A 379 -4.64 -21.96 8.25
CA ARG A 379 -4.13 -21.57 9.55
C ARG A 379 -5.07 -20.57 10.24
N LYS A 380 -5.06 -20.59 11.58
CA LYS A 380 -5.79 -19.64 12.40
C LYS A 380 -5.20 -18.24 12.28
N VAL A 381 -6.05 -17.23 12.07
CA VAL A 381 -5.64 -15.84 11.86
C VAL A 381 -6.46 -14.90 12.76
N ILE A 382 -5.74 -14.06 13.52
CA ILE A 382 -6.30 -12.85 14.11
C ILE A 382 -5.86 -11.65 13.30
N CYS A 383 -6.82 -10.83 12.88
CA CYS A 383 -6.61 -9.58 12.16
C CYS A 383 -7.04 -8.40 13.04
N LEU A 384 -6.14 -7.42 13.24
CA LEU A 384 -6.38 -6.25 14.10
C LEU A 384 -6.80 -5.01 13.32
N GLY A 385 -6.56 -4.97 12.02
CA GLY A 385 -6.75 -3.78 11.19
C GLY A 385 -7.57 -4.02 9.95
N ASP A 386 -7.64 -3.00 9.11
CA ASP A 386 -8.40 -3.03 7.87
C ASP A 386 -7.66 -3.81 6.77
N ALA A 387 -8.17 -5.00 6.45
CA ALA A 387 -7.66 -5.89 5.41
C ALA A 387 -8.82 -6.45 4.57
N PHE A 388 -8.56 -6.78 3.30
CA PHE A 388 -9.61 -7.34 2.42
C PHE A 388 -10.22 -8.65 2.93
N TYR A 389 -9.51 -9.34 3.84
CA TYR A 389 -9.93 -10.61 4.42
C TYR A 389 -10.49 -10.49 5.85
N ASN A 390 -10.53 -9.30 6.47
CA ASN A 390 -10.92 -9.15 7.88
C ASN A 390 -12.41 -9.44 8.14
N LYS A 391 -13.25 -9.45 7.11
CA LYS A 391 -14.67 -9.80 7.19
C LYS A 391 -14.96 -11.26 6.88
N SER A 392 -13.94 -12.05 6.48
CA SER A 392 -14.14 -13.48 6.25
C SER A 392 -14.56 -14.21 7.53
N LYS A 393 -15.50 -15.16 7.41
CA LYS A 393 -15.93 -16.04 8.51
C LYS A 393 -14.76 -16.86 9.08
N SER A 394 -13.74 -17.10 8.27
CA SER A 394 -12.56 -17.87 8.64
C SER A 394 -11.47 -17.08 9.36
N VAL A 395 -11.68 -15.77 9.58
CA VAL A 395 -10.74 -14.87 10.26
C VAL A 395 -11.38 -14.30 11.51
N ARG A 396 -10.63 -14.28 12.60
CA ARG A 396 -11.04 -13.55 13.80
C ARG A 396 -10.60 -12.10 13.69
N PHE A 397 -11.53 -11.22 13.38
CA PHE A 397 -11.27 -9.79 13.44
C PHE A 397 -11.43 -9.27 14.88
N VAL A 398 -10.48 -8.44 15.31
CA VAL A 398 -10.45 -7.81 16.63
C VAL A 398 -10.39 -6.31 16.44
N ASP A 399 -11.51 -5.65 16.66
CA ASP A 399 -11.66 -4.19 16.55
C ASP A 399 -11.27 -3.46 17.84
N ASN A 400 -11.37 -4.13 19.00
CA ASN A 400 -10.93 -3.63 20.29
C ASN A 400 -9.86 -4.55 20.90
N ILE A 401 -8.65 -4.03 21.04
CA ILE A 401 -7.51 -4.78 21.55
C ILE A 401 -7.52 -4.97 23.07
N ASP A 402 -8.39 -4.30 23.86
CA ASP A 402 -8.44 -4.39 25.31
C ASP A 402 -8.67 -5.82 25.81
N ASN A 403 -9.32 -6.65 24.99
CA ASN A 403 -9.58 -8.05 25.28
C ASN A 403 -8.70 -9.02 24.47
N LEU A 404 -7.53 -8.57 23.98
CA LEU A 404 -6.68 -9.36 23.08
C LEU A 404 -6.34 -10.73 23.66
N TYR A 405 -6.06 -10.83 24.95
CA TYR A 405 -5.82 -12.10 25.63
C TYR A 405 -6.96 -13.11 25.42
N LYS A 406 -8.22 -12.70 25.58
CA LYS A 406 -9.38 -13.58 25.35
C LYS A 406 -9.48 -14.01 23.89
N HIS A 407 -9.22 -13.11 22.97
CA HIS A 407 -9.24 -13.42 21.54
C HIS A 407 -8.15 -14.43 21.15
N ILE A 408 -6.93 -14.26 21.67
CA ILE A 408 -5.81 -15.18 21.46
C ILE A 408 -6.16 -16.56 22.02
N ASN A 409 -6.60 -16.65 23.27
CA ASN A 409 -6.95 -17.94 23.89
C ASN A 409 -8.08 -18.65 23.15
N THR A 410 -9.15 -17.94 22.78
CA THR A 410 -10.24 -18.52 22.03
C THR A 410 -9.80 -19.00 20.66
N ALA A 411 -8.92 -18.24 19.97
CA ALA A 411 -8.40 -18.66 18.66
C ALA A 411 -7.50 -19.89 18.78
N ILE A 412 -6.65 -19.96 19.82
CA ILE A 412 -5.78 -21.12 20.05
C ILE A 412 -6.60 -22.38 20.39
N ALA A 413 -7.60 -22.26 21.25
CA ALA A 413 -8.43 -23.38 21.70
C ALA A 413 -9.43 -23.84 20.64
N GLY A 414 -9.87 -22.97 19.75
CA GLY A 414 -10.84 -23.29 18.71
C GLY A 414 -10.27 -24.16 17.59
N ASP A 415 -11.15 -24.62 16.72
CA ASP A 415 -10.77 -25.42 15.54
C ASP A 415 -10.07 -24.56 14.47
N ALA A 416 -9.34 -25.24 13.58
CA ALA A 416 -8.83 -24.62 12.37
C ALA A 416 -9.99 -24.23 11.45
N PRO A 417 -9.84 -23.16 10.66
CA PRO A 417 -10.89 -22.76 9.71
C PRO A 417 -11.15 -23.86 8.68
N LYS A 418 -12.42 -24.03 8.31
CA LYS A 418 -12.81 -25.05 7.32
C LYS A 418 -12.29 -24.69 5.93
N ILE A 419 -11.71 -25.66 5.25
CA ILE A 419 -11.15 -25.47 3.90
C ILE A 419 -12.22 -25.00 2.91
N ASP A 420 -13.45 -25.48 3.04
CA ASP A 420 -14.55 -25.07 2.15
C ASP A 420 -14.91 -23.59 2.32
N ASP A 421 -14.99 -23.10 3.54
CA ASP A 421 -15.22 -21.67 3.82
C ASP A 421 -14.08 -20.81 3.25
N ILE A 422 -12.83 -21.26 3.39
CA ILE A 422 -11.66 -20.60 2.80
C ILE A 422 -11.76 -20.58 1.28
N ASN A 423 -12.14 -21.70 0.65
CA ASN A 423 -12.27 -21.77 -0.80
C ASN A 423 -13.38 -20.82 -1.30
N VAL A 424 -14.52 -20.74 -0.59
CA VAL A 424 -15.60 -19.79 -0.89
C VAL A 424 -15.09 -18.34 -0.80
N PHE A 425 -14.38 -18.01 0.28
CA PHE A 425 -13.80 -16.67 0.44
C PHE A 425 -12.88 -16.28 -0.72
N PHE A 426 -11.93 -17.14 -1.09
CA PHE A 426 -11.00 -16.84 -2.18
C PHE A 426 -11.70 -16.84 -3.56
N ASN A 427 -12.71 -17.69 -3.78
CA ASN A 427 -13.52 -17.64 -4.98
C ASN A 427 -14.30 -16.32 -5.09
N SER A 428 -14.89 -15.88 -3.99
CA SER A 428 -15.58 -14.58 -3.91
C SER A 428 -14.60 -13.42 -4.13
N THR A 429 -13.41 -13.51 -3.56
CA THR A 429 -12.33 -12.54 -3.80
C THR A 429 -11.98 -12.47 -5.30
N TYR A 430 -11.74 -13.62 -5.93
CA TYR A 430 -11.37 -13.70 -7.33
C TYR A 430 -12.43 -13.08 -8.24
N SER A 431 -13.69 -13.41 -8.03
CA SER A 431 -14.80 -12.91 -8.84
C SER A 431 -15.03 -11.40 -8.71
N GLN A 432 -14.60 -10.78 -7.59
CA GLN A 432 -14.74 -9.34 -7.34
C GLN A 432 -13.49 -8.55 -7.72
N THR A 433 -12.50 -9.18 -8.34
CA THR A 433 -11.30 -8.53 -8.87
C THR A 433 -11.35 -8.37 -10.37
N HIS A 434 -10.59 -7.43 -10.90
CA HIS A 434 -10.47 -7.12 -12.32
C HIS A 434 -9.14 -7.63 -12.87
N ILE A 435 -9.12 -8.03 -14.16
CA ILE A 435 -7.89 -8.48 -14.82
C ILE A 435 -6.99 -7.28 -15.11
N GLY A 436 -5.72 -7.41 -14.76
CA GLY A 436 -4.68 -6.41 -14.98
C GLY A 436 -3.65 -6.41 -13.86
N GLU A 437 -2.43 -6.06 -14.20
CA GLU A 437 -1.32 -5.94 -13.24
C GLU A 437 -0.68 -4.54 -13.36
N LEU A 438 -0.63 -3.82 -12.23
CA LEU A 438 -0.12 -2.45 -12.19
C LEU A 438 1.35 -2.37 -12.63
N TYR A 439 1.64 -1.37 -13.46
CA TYR A 439 2.99 -1.03 -13.97
C TYR A 439 3.65 -2.12 -14.81
N TYR A 440 2.88 -3.08 -15.28
CA TYR A 440 3.33 -4.05 -16.27
C TYR A 440 2.88 -3.62 -17.68
N CYS A 441 3.84 -3.13 -18.47
CA CYS A 441 3.60 -2.50 -19.77
C CYS A 441 3.56 -3.48 -20.96
N ALA A 442 3.41 -4.81 -20.73
CA ALA A 442 3.19 -5.74 -21.83
C ALA A 442 1.85 -5.43 -22.53
N ALA A 443 1.82 -5.48 -23.86
CA ALA A 443 0.65 -5.13 -24.66
C ALA A 443 -0.62 -5.86 -24.23
N GLU A 444 -0.53 -7.16 -23.99
CA GLU A 444 -1.64 -7.97 -23.48
C GLU A 444 -2.19 -7.44 -22.16
N ASN A 445 -1.32 -7.11 -21.18
CA ASN A 445 -1.74 -6.57 -19.91
C ASN A 445 -2.38 -5.19 -20.03
N ILE A 446 -1.88 -4.34 -20.91
CA ILE A 446 -2.48 -3.01 -21.17
C ILE A 446 -3.88 -3.18 -21.76
N THR A 447 -4.07 -4.06 -22.73
CA THR A 447 -5.39 -4.37 -23.30
C THR A 447 -6.35 -4.95 -22.27
N GLN A 448 -5.89 -5.90 -21.44
CA GLN A 448 -6.71 -6.48 -20.36
C GLN A 448 -7.09 -5.44 -19.30
N SER A 449 -6.14 -4.59 -18.89
CA SER A 449 -6.37 -3.53 -17.91
C SER A 449 -7.33 -2.47 -18.44
N SER A 450 -7.18 -2.04 -19.71
CA SER A 450 -8.07 -1.07 -20.32
C SER A 450 -9.50 -1.61 -20.49
N ASN A 451 -9.65 -2.89 -20.89
CA ASN A 451 -10.95 -3.56 -20.96
C ASN A 451 -11.61 -3.66 -19.58
N SER A 452 -10.83 -3.94 -18.54
CA SER A 452 -11.33 -3.98 -17.15
C SER A 452 -11.83 -2.60 -16.71
N ILE A 453 -11.11 -1.54 -17.00
CA ILE A 453 -11.52 -0.15 -16.72
C ILE A 453 -12.78 0.19 -17.53
N SER A 454 -12.81 -0.10 -18.82
CA SER A 454 -13.96 0.16 -19.69
C SER A 454 -15.22 -0.56 -19.17
N ASN A 455 -15.12 -1.83 -18.84
CA ASN A 455 -16.23 -2.60 -18.29
C ASN A 455 -16.71 -2.03 -16.94
N TYR A 456 -15.79 -1.68 -16.06
CA TYR A 456 -16.13 -1.04 -14.79
C TYR A 456 -16.90 0.27 -15.01
N VAL A 457 -16.41 1.11 -15.94
CA VAL A 457 -17.04 2.39 -16.28
C VAL A 457 -18.45 2.16 -16.87
N LYS A 458 -18.61 1.21 -17.78
CA LYS A 458 -19.91 0.89 -18.38
C LYS A 458 -20.92 0.44 -17.32
N VAL A 459 -20.52 -0.44 -16.41
CA VAL A 459 -21.40 -0.96 -15.36
C VAL A 459 -21.80 0.12 -14.35
N ASN A 460 -20.86 0.99 -13.95
CA ASN A 460 -21.12 1.95 -12.87
C ASN A 460 -21.65 3.31 -13.33
N TYR A 461 -21.49 3.67 -14.61
CA TYR A 461 -21.85 4.98 -15.14
C TYR A 461 -22.75 4.93 -16.38
N GLY A 462 -23.15 3.74 -16.83
CA GLY A 462 -24.13 3.55 -17.92
C GLY A 462 -23.66 4.02 -19.29
N LYS A 463 -22.36 3.99 -19.56
CA LYS A 463 -21.77 4.51 -20.82
C LYS A 463 -20.80 3.51 -21.46
#